data_246f3813dde483f0f8735065e61908ff
#
_entry.id   246f3813dde483f0f8735065e61908ff
#
_cell.length_a   1.000
_cell.length_b   1.000
_cell.length_c   1.000
_cell.angle_alpha   90.00
_cell.angle_beta   90.00
_cell.angle_gamma   90.00
#
_symmetry.space_group_name_H-M   'P 1'
#
loop_
_entity.id
_entity.type
_entity.pdbx_description
1 polymer ?
#
loop_
_entity_poly.entity_id
_entity_poly.type
_entity_poly.pdbx_seq_one_letter_code
_entity_poly.pdbx_strand_id
1 'polypeptide(L)'
;MAEPADSERLPARASALPTRRTRWRPSHRLIPSRFPPVGLFDRVADPDDLDAVFELEAMTNDRLRDEAGVLALVPKEDRVSGPGTTPIMAAFTHLNPEGSRFSDGSFGVYYCSQRLETALAEVRHHQERFLRRTREGPLRLELRLYLADLDARLVDVRGLPECHRADDYGPSQKLGRLHRVGGRDGILYRSVRHEHGLCAALFRPRLLRNCRQSKHYAFHFDGRSVTAIDELENVWTTR
;
A
#
# COMPACT_ATOMS: atom_id res chain seq x y z
N MET A 1 -14.28 32.46 -25.37
CA MET A 1 -14.42 30.99 -25.36
C MET A 1 -13.57 30.50 -24.19
N ALA A 2 -14.22 30.06 -23.11
CA ALA A 2 -13.49 29.53 -21.95
C ALA A 2 -12.91 28.15 -22.29
N GLU A 3 -11.64 27.92 -21.98
CA GLU A 3 -11.05 26.58 -22.07
C GLU A 3 -11.80 25.63 -21.15
N PRO A 4 -12.10 24.38 -21.62
CA PRO A 4 -12.77 23.40 -20.77
C PRO A 4 -11.86 23.07 -19.56
N ALA A 5 -12.47 23.04 -18.38
CA ALA A 5 -11.80 22.80 -17.12
C ALA A 5 -10.97 21.50 -17.17
N ASP A 6 -9.78 21.51 -16.55
CA ASP A 6 -8.80 20.41 -16.48
C ASP A 6 -9.41 19.05 -16.08
N SER A 7 -10.59 19.04 -15.44
CA SER A 7 -11.29 17.84 -15.00
C SER A 7 -11.91 17.01 -16.15
N GLU A 8 -12.21 17.60 -17.30
CA GLU A 8 -12.80 16.90 -18.46
C GLU A 8 -11.74 16.31 -19.40
N ARG A 9 -10.50 16.78 -19.33
CA ARG A 9 -9.40 16.29 -20.17
C ARG A 9 -8.76 14.99 -19.66
N LEU A 10 -8.93 14.65 -18.39
CA LEU A 10 -8.35 13.46 -17.75
C LEU A 10 -8.81 12.11 -18.34
N PRO A 11 -10.11 11.87 -18.63
CA PRO A 11 -10.55 10.55 -19.12
C PRO A 11 -9.99 10.17 -20.48
N ALA A 12 -9.91 11.11 -21.43
CA ALA A 12 -9.40 10.86 -22.78
C ALA A 12 -7.88 10.64 -22.81
N ARG A 13 -7.13 11.38 -21.98
CA ARG A 13 -5.68 11.19 -21.81
C ARG A 13 -5.33 9.91 -21.07
N ALA A 14 -6.15 9.50 -20.11
CA ALA A 14 -5.88 8.34 -19.27
C ALA A 14 -5.83 7.02 -20.06
N SER A 15 -6.72 6.86 -21.06
CA SER A 15 -6.75 5.64 -21.90
C SER A 15 -5.47 5.48 -22.74
N ALA A 16 -4.80 6.57 -23.07
CA ALA A 16 -3.60 6.61 -23.93
C ALA A 16 -2.28 6.57 -23.14
N LEU A 17 -2.32 6.50 -21.79
CA LEU A 17 -1.10 6.48 -21.00
C LEU A 17 -0.26 5.23 -21.27
N PRO A 18 1.07 5.37 -21.41
CA PRO A 18 1.93 4.24 -21.66
C PRO A 18 1.94 3.30 -20.47
N THR A 19 2.09 2.02 -20.74
CA THR A 19 2.34 1.02 -19.71
C THR A 19 3.79 0.59 -19.75
N ARG A 20 4.36 0.37 -18.57
CA ARG A 20 5.74 -0.09 -18.41
C ARG A 20 5.78 -1.39 -17.61
N ARG A 21 6.49 -2.40 -18.10
CA ARG A 21 6.80 -3.56 -17.27
C ARG A 21 7.76 -3.15 -16.17
N THR A 22 7.33 -3.33 -14.93
CA THR A 22 8.07 -2.97 -13.72
C THR A 22 8.42 -4.25 -12.98
N ARG A 23 9.73 -4.46 -12.76
CA ARG A 23 10.26 -5.58 -12.01
C ARG A 23 11.16 -5.07 -10.92
N TRP A 24 10.74 -5.25 -9.67
CA TRP A 24 11.52 -4.92 -8.48
C TRP A 24 11.73 -6.18 -7.64
N ARG A 25 12.98 -6.47 -7.32
CA ARG A 25 13.37 -7.65 -6.55
C ARG A 25 14.42 -7.25 -5.51
N PRO A 26 14.00 -6.82 -4.32
CA PRO A 26 12.60 -6.65 -3.88
C PRO A 26 12.02 -5.25 -4.12
N SER A 27 10.70 -5.11 -3.93
CA SER A 27 10.04 -3.86 -3.57
C SER A 27 9.97 -3.71 -2.05
N HIS A 28 9.80 -2.47 -1.55
CA HIS A 28 9.87 -2.12 -0.13
C HIS A 28 8.56 -1.51 0.34
N ARG A 29 8.01 -2.03 1.47
CA ARG A 29 6.82 -1.50 2.13
C ARG A 29 7.01 -1.52 3.64
N LEU A 30 6.70 -0.40 4.33
CA LEU A 30 6.70 -0.32 5.79
C LEU A 30 5.26 -0.34 6.33
N ILE A 31 5.07 -1.11 7.39
CA ILE A 31 3.79 -1.25 8.10
C ILE A 31 4.04 -1.02 9.58
N PRO A 32 3.22 -0.19 10.29
CA PRO A 32 3.34 -0.02 11.72
C PRO A 32 3.24 -1.34 12.48
N SER A 33 4.15 -1.56 13.44
CA SER A 33 4.24 -2.81 14.22
C SER A 33 3.05 -3.04 15.16
N ARG A 34 2.25 -1.99 15.44
CA ARG A 34 0.98 -2.12 16.19
C ARG A 34 -0.04 -3.04 15.53
N PHE A 35 0.06 -3.24 14.22
CA PHE A 35 -0.75 -4.24 13.52
C PHE A 35 -0.05 -5.60 13.66
N PRO A 36 -0.63 -6.58 14.40
CA PRO A 36 0.02 -7.86 14.61
C PRO A 36 0.29 -8.57 13.27
N PRO A 37 1.39 -9.32 13.16
CA PRO A 37 1.64 -10.17 12.00
C PRO A 37 0.77 -11.42 12.13
N VAL A 38 -0.54 -11.28 11.94
CA VAL A 38 -1.42 -12.43 11.95
C VAL A 38 -1.26 -13.15 10.62
N GLY A 39 -0.82 -14.38 10.65
CA GLY A 39 -0.63 -15.22 9.47
C GLY A 39 -1.94 -15.81 8.96
N LEU A 40 -3.01 -15.01 8.88
CA LEU A 40 -4.35 -15.48 8.59
C LEU A 40 -4.43 -16.08 7.17
N PHE A 41 -3.95 -15.35 6.18
CA PHE A 41 -3.88 -15.82 4.80
C PHE A 41 -2.74 -16.81 4.58
N ASP A 42 -1.72 -16.78 5.44
CA ASP A 42 -0.53 -17.62 5.34
C ASP A 42 -0.82 -19.09 5.63
N ARG A 43 -1.90 -19.37 6.37
CA ARG A 43 -2.28 -20.73 6.80
C ARG A 43 -3.21 -21.45 5.81
N VAL A 44 -3.80 -20.73 4.88
CA VAL A 44 -4.71 -21.30 3.89
C VAL A 44 -3.90 -21.72 2.67
N ALA A 45 -3.96 -22.99 2.33
CA ALA A 45 -3.16 -23.54 1.23
C ALA A 45 -3.72 -23.15 -0.15
N ASP A 46 -5.07 -23.09 -0.29
CA ASP A 46 -5.74 -22.73 -1.53
C ASP A 46 -6.53 -21.43 -1.37
N PRO A 47 -6.36 -20.44 -2.27
CA PRO A 47 -7.18 -19.22 -2.26
C PRO A 47 -8.70 -19.47 -2.39
N ASP A 48 -9.11 -20.56 -3.01
CA ASP A 48 -10.53 -20.90 -3.17
C ASP A 48 -11.18 -21.32 -1.85
N ASP A 49 -10.40 -21.83 -0.88
CA ASP A 49 -10.85 -22.21 0.46
C ASP A 49 -11.00 -21.00 1.40
N LEU A 50 -10.52 -19.83 1.01
CA LEU A 50 -10.52 -18.64 1.87
C LEU A 50 -11.94 -18.27 2.35
N ASP A 51 -12.95 -18.32 1.47
CA ASP A 51 -14.32 -17.98 1.86
C ASP A 51 -14.82 -18.91 2.97
N ALA A 52 -14.60 -20.23 2.83
CA ALA A 52 -15.04 -21.25 3.79
C ALA A 52 -14.30 -21.13 5.14
N VAL A 53 -12.98 -20.93 5.08
CA VAL A 53 -12.16 -20.75 6.29
C VAL A 53 -12.56 -19.49 7.05
N PHE A 54 -12.77 -18.38 6.34
CA PHE A 54 -13.19 -17.12 6.96
C PHE A 54 -14.62 -17.19 7.52
N GLU A 55 -15.54 -17.86 6.84
CA GLU A 55 -16.90 -18.07 7.34
C GLU A 55 -16.88 -18.87 8.63
N LEU A 56 -16.13 -19.96 8.67
CA LEU A 56 -15.99 -20.81 9.85
C LEU A 56 -15.33 -20.09 11.02
N GLU A 57 -14.21 -19.40 10.77
CA GLU A 57 -13.48 -18.68 11.82
C GLU A 57 -14.25 -17.44 12.32
N ALA A 58 -14.98 -16.75 11.45
CA ALA A 58 -15.83 -15.62 11.82
C ALA A 58 -17.00 -16.00 12.74
N MET A 59 -17.43 -17.26 12.72
CA MET A 59 -18.46 -17.77 13.66
C MET A 59 -17.94 -17.92 15.09
N THR A 60 -16.61 -18.06 15.25
CA THR A 60 -16.00 -18.42 16.54
C THR A 60 -15.12 -17.30 17.10
N ASN A 61 -14.72 -16.32 16.30
CA ASN A 61 -13.74 -15.31 16.73
C ASN A 61 -13.90 -13.97 15.98
N ASP A 62 -14.58 -13.02 16.62
CA ASP A 62 -14.79 -11.67 16.07
C ASP A 62 -13.47 -10.92 15.78
N ARG A 63 -12.41 -11.20 16.57
CA ARG A 63 -11.09 -10.61 16.36
C ARG A 63 -10.47 -11.01 15.02
N LEU A 64 -10.67 -12.26 14.59
CA LEU A 64 -10.19 -12.73 13.29
C LEU A 64 -10.92 -12.07 12.12
N ARG A 65 -12.20 -11.70 12.32
CA ARG A 65 -12.96 -10.93 11.33
C ARG A 65 -12.37 -9.54 11.13
N ASP A 66 -12.02 -8.87 12.23
CA ASP A 66 -11.39 -7.55 12.17
C ASP A 66 -9.99 -7.62 11.54
N GLU A 67 -9.25 -8.69 11.83
CA GLU A 67 -7.90 -8.92 11.27
C GLU A 67 -7.93 -9.31 9.79
N ALA A 68 -8.97 -10.00 9.32
CA ALA A 68 -9.16 -10.38 7.91
C ALA A 68 -9.57 -9.19 7.02
N GLY A 69 -10.30 -8.24 7.59
CA GLY A 69 -10.95 -7.19 6.82
C GLY A 69 -12.08 -7.74 5.94
N VAL A 70 -12.41 -7.04 4.88
CA VAL A 70 -13.50 -7.41 3.98
C VAL A 70 -12.96 -8.16 2.77
N LEU A 71 -12.92 -9.50 2.84
CA LEU A 71 -12.39 -10.35 1.76
C LEU A 71 -13.16 -10.18 0.43
N ALA A 72 -14.46 -9.90 0.48
CA ALA A 72 -15.29 -9.66 -0.70
C ALA A 72 -14.84 -8.48 -1.59
N LEU A 73 -14.00 -7.58 -1.06
CA LEU A 73 -13.40 -6.50 -1.83
C LEU A 73 -12.37 -6.98 -2.86
N VAL A 74 -11.86 -8.21 -2.69
CA VAL A 74 -10.86 -8.81 -3.58
C VAL A 74 -11.53 -9.88 -4.43
N PRO A 75 -11.57 -9.71 -5.76
CA PRO A 75 -12.05 -10.73 -6.68
C PRO A 75 -11.35 -12.07 -6.44
N LYS A 76 -12.06 -13.18 -6.57
CA LYS A 76 -11.53 -14.53 -6.27
C LYS A 76 -10.25 -14.83 -7.04
N GLU A 77 -10.22 -14.48 -8.33
CA GLU A 77 -9.08 -14.66 -9.22
C GLU A 77 -7.83 -13.83 -8.88
N ASP A 78 -7.99 -12.81 -8.03
CA ASP A 78 -6.89 -11.95 -7.58
C ASP A 78 -6.39 -12.32 -6.18
N ARG A 79 -7.09 -13.19 -5.44
CA ARG A 79 -6.73 -13.59 -4.08
C ARG A 79 -5.45 -14.41 -4.06
N VAL A 80 -4.69 -14.26 -3.01
CA VAL A 80 -3.47 -15.04 -2.74
C VAL A 80 -3.50 -15.60 -1.33
N SER A 81 -2.96 -16.79 -1.16
CA SER A 81 -2.80 -17.48 0.12
C SER A 81 -1.42 -18.11 0.23
N GLY A 82 -1.10 -18.63 1.40
CA GLY A 82 0.21 -19.22 1.70
C GLY A 82 1.21 -18.23 2.32
N PRO A 83 2.43 -18.68 2.63
CA PRO A 83 3.40 -17.92 3.42
C PRO A 83 3.68 -16.51 2.88
N GLY A 84 3.56 -15.50 3.76
CA GLY A 84 3.85 -14.10 3.45
C GLY A 84 2.73 -13.34 2.73
N THR A 85 1.56 -13.94 2.52
CA THR A 85 0.47 -13.29 1.79
C THR A 85 -0.39 -12.36 2.65
N THR A 86 -0.38 -12.54 3.97
CA THR A 86 -1.17 -11.70 4.89
C THR A 86 -0.89 -10.19 4.73
N PRO A 87 0.35 -9.68 4.75
CA PRO A 87 0.61 -8.25 4.55
C PRO A 87 0.29 -7.77 3.13
N ILE A 88 0.20 -8.67 2.15
CA ILE A 88 -0.27 -8.35 0.80
C ILE A 88 -1.78 -8.17 0.83
N MET A 89 -2.53 -9.20 1.25
CA MET A 89 -4.00 -9.20 1.26
C MET A 89 -4.57 -8.09 2.14
N ALA A 90 -3.97 -7.82 3.31
CA ALA A 90 -4.41 -6.76 4.20
C ALA A 90 -4.50 -5.37 3.55
N ALA A 91 -3.66 -5.09 2.54
CA ALA A 91 -3.72 -3.83 1.81
C ALA A 91 -4.99 -3.68 0.93
N PHE A 92 -5.67 -4.77 0.65
CA PHE A 92 -6.87 -4.81 -0.20
C PHE A 92 -8.15 -5.08 0.58
N THR A 93 -8.05 -5.71 1.75
CA THR A 93 -9.20 -6.06 2.61
C THR A 93 -9.49 -5.02 3.69
N HIS A 94 -8.50 -4.17 4.05
CA HIS A 94 -8.66 -3.08 5.02
C HIS A 94 -8.60 -1.74 4.29
N LEU A 95 -9.77 -1.15 4.05
CA LEU A 95 -9.85 0.13 3.36
C LEU A 95 -9.52 1.29 4.31
N ASN A 96 -8.83 2.30 3.78
CA ASN A 96 -8.74 3.60 4.42
C ASN A 96 -9.90 4.47 3.90
N PRO A 97 -10.91 4.80 4.73
CA PRO A 97 -12.06 5.60 4.29
C PRO A 97 -11.67 7.01 3.82
N GLU A 98 -10.54 7.53 4.26
CA GLU A 98 -10.02 8.82 3.78
C GLU A 98 -9.35 8.73 2.41
N GLY A 99 -9.23 7.52 1.87
CA GLY A 99 -8.54 7.27 0.63
C GLY A 99 -7.02 7.38 0.74
N SER A 100 -6.39 7.38 -0.41
CA SER A 100 -4.95 7.47 -0.58
C SER A 100 -4.64 8.16 -1.90
N ARG A 101 -3.38 8.25 -2.33
CA ARG A 101 -3.04 8.95 -3.58
C ARG A 101 -3.81 8.43 -4.81
N PHE A 102 -4.01 7.12 -4.94
CA PHE A 102 -4.68 6.53 -6.11
C PHE A 102 -5.94 5.73 -5.76
N SER A 103 -6.50 5.91 -4.56
CA SER A 103 -7.80 5.36 -4.17
C SER A 103 -8.59 6.39 -3.39
N ASP A 104 -9.86 6.50 -3.72
CA ASP A 104 -10.83 7.34 -3.02
C ASP A 104 -11.39 6.70 -1.74
N GLY A 105 -10.85 5.54 -1.33
CA GLY A 105 -11.30 4.76 -0.20
C GLY A 105 -12.28 3.64 -0.57
N SER A 106 -12.75 3.56 -1.81
CA SER A 106 -13.69 2.52 -2.27
C SER A 106 -13.02 1.18 -2.62
N PHE A 107 -11.69 1.14 -2.72
CA PHE A 107 -10.90 -0.06 -3.00
C PHE A 107 -9.51 0.02 -2.37
N GLY A 108 -8.95 -1.15 -2.05
CA GLY A 108 -7.61 -1.28 -1.49
C GLY A 108 -6.51 -1.13 -2.54
N VAL A 109 -5.36 -0.62 -2.10
CA VAL A 109 -4.17 -0.43 -2.94
C VAL A 109 -2.93 -0.81 -2.14
N TYR A 110 -2.08 -1.65 -2.73
CA TYR A 110 -0.78 -1.96 -2.17
C TYR A 110 0.25 -0.96 -2.68
N TYR A 111 0.75 -0.10 -1.80
CA TYR A 111 1.82 0.85 -2.10
C TYR A 111 3.16 0.26 -1.73
N CYS A 112 4.12 0.36 -2.65
CA CYS A 112 5.52 -0.01 -2.40
C CYS A 112 6.47 0.91 -3.17
N SER A 113 7.73 0.90 -2.77
CA SER A 113 8.78 1.70 -3.37
C SER A 113 9.90 0.81 -3.91
N GLN A 114 10.60 1.29 -4.92
CA GLN A 114 11.75 0.59 -5.49
C GLN A 114 12.92 0.50 -4.51
N ARG A 115 13.11 1.54 -3.70
CA ARG A 115 14.22 1.66 -2.73
C ARG A 115 13.69 1.85 -1.32
N LEU A 116 14.47 1.42 -0.35
CA LEU A 116 14.16 1.57 1.07
C LEU A 116 14.01 3.03 1.48
N GLU A 117 14.94 3.89 1.05
CA GLU A 117 14.95 5.32 1.39
C GLU A 117 13.66 6.01 0.92
N THR A 118 13.16 5.61 -0.26
CA THR A 118 11.89 6.10 -0.79
C THR A 118 10.71 5.63 0.09
N ALA A 119 10.72 4.36 0.50
CA ALA A 119 9.68 3.82 1.38
C ALA A 119 9.68 4.51 2.75
N LEU A 120 10.86 4.76 3.32
CA LEU A 120 11.01 5.49 4.59
C LEU A 120 10.47 6.92 4.47
N ALA A 121 10.82 7.65 3.40
CA ALA A 121 10.37 9.02 3.18
C ALA A 121 8.85 9.14 3.00
N GLU A 122 8.24 8.24 2.22
CA GLU A 122 6.78 8.21 2.01
C GLU A 122 6.05 7.89 3.32
N VAL A 123 6.49 6.87 4.05
CA VAL A 123 5.84 6.47 5.31
C VAL A 123 6.05 7.52 6.40
N ARG A 124 7.25 8.12 6.48
CA ARG A 124 7.50 9.25 7.39
C ARG A 124 6.46 10.35 7.21
N HIS A 125 6.25 10.81 5.99
CA HIS A 125 5.25 11.84 5.69
C HIS A 125 3.84 11.43 6.12
N HIS A 126 3.42 10.20 5.84
CA HIS A 126 2.09 9.72 6.22
C HIS A 126 1.92 9.61 7.73
N GLN A 127 2.92 9.12 8.46
CA GLN A 127 2.88 9.04 9.92
C GLN A 127 2.86 10.44 10.55
N GLU A 128 3.71 11.37 10.11
CA GLU A 128 3.70 12.74 10.58
C GLU A 128 2.34 13.43 10.37
N ARG A 129 1.74 13.25 9.19
CA ARG A 129 0.42 13.80 8.89
C ARG A 129 -0.66 13.23 9.81
N PHE A 130 -0.64 11.91 10.04
CA PHE A 130 -1.57 11.23 10.92
C PHE A 130 -1.42 11.72 12.36
N LEU A 131 -0.20 11.70 12.92
CA LEU A 131 0.09 12.07 14.30
C LEU A 131 -0.22 13.54 14.59
N ARG A 132 0.08 14.44 13.65
CA ARG A 132 -0.29 15.86 13.80
C ARG A 132 -1.80 16.06 13.82
N ARG A 133 -2.55 15.31 13.03
CA ARG A 133 -4.01 15.41 12.99
C ARG A 133 -4.65 14.85 14.26
N THR A 134 -4.11 13.78 14.82
CA THR A 134 -4.57 13.20 16.09
C THR A 134 -4.02 13.92 17.29
N ARG A 135 -3.18 14.96 17.10
CA ARG A 135 -2.56 15.78 18.16
C ARG A 135 -1.75 14.94 19.14
N GLU A 136 -1.07 13.92 18.63
CA GLU A 136 -0.19 13.10 19.47
C GLU A 136 1.02 13.89 19.96
N GLY A 137 1.38 13.65 21.23
CA GLY A 137 2.62 14.16 21.81
C GLY A 137 3.85 13.40 21.27
N PRO A 138 5.05 13.72 21.80
CA PRO A 138 6.25 12.98 21.45
C PRO A 138 6.09 11.48 21.69
N LEU A 139 6.43 10.67 20.70
CA LEU A 139 6.33 9.22 20.80
C LEU A 139 7.30 8.51 19.83
N ARG A 140 7.52 7.23 20.09
CA ARG A 140 8.28 6.33 19.22
C ARG A 140 7.33 5.38 18.52
N LEU A 141 7.39 5.38 17.19
CA LEU A 141 6.63 4.44 16.34
C LEU A 141 7.55 3.35 15.82
N GLU A 142 7.14 2.11 15.99
CA GLU A 142 7.86 1.00 15.40
C GLU A 142 7.16 0.52 14.13
N LEU A 143 7.97 0.29 13.08
CA LEU A 143 7.52 -0.17 11.78
C LEU A 143 8.32 -1.40 11.36
N ARG A 144 7.65 -2.30 10.66
CA ARG A 144 8.25 -3.48 10.03
C ARG A 144 8.40 -3.24 8.53
N LEU A 145 9.58 -3.56 8.03
CA LEU A 145 9.84 -3.59 6.59
C LEU A 145 9.39 -4.94 6.03
N TYR A 146 8.56 -4.89 5.01
CA TYR A 146 8.24 -6.02 4.16
C TYR A 146 8.90 -5.85 2.80
N LEU A 147 9.51 -6.94 2.33
CA LEU A 147 10.12 -7.06 1.02
C LEU A 147 9.28 -8.02 0.19
N ALA A 148 8.93 -7.62 -1.03
CA ALA A 148 8.16 -8.48 -1.93
C ALA A 148 8.64 -8.29 -3.38
N ASP A 149 8.65 -9.37 -4.14
CA ASP A 149 8.99 -9.32 -5.56
C ASP A 149 7.76 -8.84 -6.36
N LEU A 150 7.96 -7.79 -7.14
CA LEU A 150 6.98 -7.20 -8.04
C LEU A 150 7.32 -7.53 -9.49
N ASP A 151 6.37 -8.05 -10.26
CA ASP A 151 6.43 -8.11 -11.73
C ASP A 151 5.04 -7.78 -12.30
N ALA A 152 4.88 -6.57 -12.84
CA ALA A 152 3.59 -6.06 -13.33
C ALA A 152 3.74 -5.10 -14.52
N ARG A 153 2.67 -4.93 -15.31
CA ARG A 153 2.56 -3.88 -16.33
C ARG A 153 1.80 -2.69 -15.77
N LEU A 154 2.54 -1.69 -15.30
CA LEU A 154 1.99 -0.52 -14.64
C LEU A 154 1.78 0.63 -15.61
N VAL A 155 0.69 1.39 -15.42
CA VAL A 155 0.46 2.66 -16.11
C VAL A 155 1.48 3.67 -15.65
N ASP A 156 2.23 4.25 -16.57
CA ASP A 156 3.31 5.19 -16.25
C ASP A 156 2.78 6.62 -16.20
N VAL A 157 2.65 7.15 -14.98
CA VAL A 157 2.17 8.52 -14.75
C VAL A 157 3.30 9.47 -14.30
N ARG A 158 4.55 9.07 -14.39
CA ARG A 158 5.70 9.86 -13.93
C ARG A 158 5.82 11.22 -14.61
N GLY A 159 5.26 11.38 -15.79
CA GLY A 159 5.22 12.62 -16.54
C GLY A 159 3.96 13.46 -16.32
N LEU A 160 3.06 13.10 -15.39
CA LEU A 160 1.81 13.81 -15.12
C LEU A 160 1.92 14.61 -13.81
N PRO A 161 2.16 15.94 -13.87
CA PRO A 161 2.29 16.77 -12.66
C PRO A 161 1.09 16.71 -11.74
N GLU A 162 -0.12 16.60 -12.28
CA GLU A 162 -1.37 16.50 -11.54
C GLU A 162 -1.45 15.26 -10.64
N CYS A 163 -0.73 14.18 -10.97
CA CYS A 163 -0.64 12.97 -10.13
C CYS A 163 0.41 13.10 -9.00
N HIS A 164 1.22 14.16 -9.03
CA HIS A 164 2.34 14.39 -8.10
C HIS A 164 2.14 15.61 -7.19
N ARG A 165 0.91 16.11 -7.08
CA ARG A 165 0.57 17.16 -6.11
C ARG A 165 0.81 16.67 -4.68
N ALA A 166 1.38 17.55 -3.85
CA ALA A 166 1.78 17.17 -2.49
C ALA A 166 0.56 16.80 -1.61
N ASP A 167 -0.49 17.62 -1.67
CA ASP A 167 -1.62 17.55 -0.72
C ASP A 167 -2.99 17.41 -1.40
N ASP A 168 -3.06 17.50 -2.74
CA ASP A 168 -4.27 17.29 -3.53
C ASP A 168 -4.20 15.95 -4.27
N TYR A 169 -4.97 14.98 -3.80
CA TYR A 169 -5.06 13.64 -4.38
C TYR A 169 -6.22 13.48 -5.37
N GLY A 170 -7.11 14.47 -5.51
CA GLY A 170 -8.30 14.36 -6.33
C GLY A 170 -8.05 13.89 -7.77
N PRO A 171 -7.12 14.52 -8.53
CA PRO A 171 -6.80 14.08 -9.88
C PRO A 171 -6.24 12.66 -9.94
N SER A 172 -5.33 12.30 -9.03
CA SER A 172 -4.73 10.97 -8.98
C SER A 172 -5.72 9.88 -8.53
N GLN A 173 -6.67 10.19 -7.63
CA GLN A 173 -7.73 9.28 -7.23
C GLN A 173 -8.69 8.97 -8.39
N LYS A 174 -9.10 9.98 -9.16
CA LYS A 174 -9.92 9.79 -10.38
C LYS A 174 -9.22 8.88 -11.39
N LEU A 175 -7.93 9.12 -11.60
CA LEU A 175 -7.11 8.30 -12.51
C LEU A 175 -6.96 6.87 -11.98
N GLY A 176 -6.70 6.70 -10.69
CA GLY A 176 -6.60 5.40 -10.04
C GLY A 176 -7.87 4.57 -10.19
N ARG A 177 -9.03 5.16 -9.94
CA ARG A 177 -10.33 4.51 -10.13
C ARG A 177 -10.58 4.10 -11.57
N LEU A 178 -10.29 4.99 -12.54
CA LEU A 178 -10.45 4.69 -13.96
C LEU A 178 -9.61 3.47 -14.37
N HIS A 179 -8.34 3.43 -13.97
CA HIS A 179 -7.45 2.34 -14.31
C HIS A 179 -7.78 1.04 -13.56
N ARG A 180 -8.25 1.13 -12.31
CA ARG A 180 -8.73 -0.04 -11.53
C ARG A 180 -9.94 -0.68 -12.21
N VAL A 181 -10.93 0.12 -12.61
CA VAL A 181 -12.13 -0.34 -13.33
C VAL A 181 -11.75 -0.86 -14.72
N GLY A 182 -10.81 -0.23 -15.40
CA GLY A 182 -10.26 -0.67 -16.69
C GLY A 182 -9.37 -1.91 -16.60
N GLY A 183 -9.28 -2.59 -15.46
CA GLY A 183 -8.57 -3.85 -15.29
C GLY A 183 -7.05 -3.74 -15.34
N ARG A 184 -6.47 -2.55 -15.17
CA ARG A 184 -5.02 -2.35 -15.13
C ARG A 184 -4.42 -2.92 -13.84
N ASP A 185 -3.15 -3.33 -13.91
CA ASP A 185 -2.42 -3.90 -12.76
C ASP A 185 -2.13 -2.86 -11.67
N GLY A 186 -1.90 -1.61 -12.06
CA GLY A 186 -1.54 -0.54 -11.14
C GLY A 186 -0.86 0.64 -11.84
N ILE A 187 -0.26 1.49 -11.05
CA ILE A 187 0.33 2.77 -11.47
C ILE A 187 1.78 2.86 -11.01
N LEU A 188 2.67 3.27 -11.92
CA LEU A 188 4.05 3.64 -11.64
C LEU A 188 4.16 5.17 -11.57
N TYR A 189 4.66 5.70 -10.46
CA TYR A 189 4.76 7.13 -10.22
C TYR A 189 6.06 7.52 -9.51
N ARG A 190 6.38 8.83 -9.51
CA ARG A 190 7.52 9.36 -8.74
C ARG A 190 7.09 9.63 -7.30
N SER A 191 7.99 9.38 -6.37
CA SER A 191 7.80 9.86 -5.00
C SER A 191 7.73 11.39 -4.99
N VAL A 192 6.80 11.94 -4.21
CA VAL A 192 6.68 13.37 -3.94
C VAL A 192 7.49 13.75 -2.68
N ARG A 193 8.01 12.72 -1.98
CA ARG A 193 8.69 12.87 -0.67
C ARG A 193 10.18 12.51 -0.72
N HIS A 194 10.62 11.90 -1.82
CA HIS A 194 12.02 11.52 -2.03
C HIS A 194 12.40 11.77 -3.49
N GLU A 195 13.35 12.66 -3.70
CA GLU A 195 13.84 13.01 -5.03
C GLU A 195 14.34 11.76 -5.78
N HIS A 196 14.00 11.66 -7.06
CA HIS A 196 14.28 10.47 -7.90
C HIS A 196 13.71 9.13 -7.42
N GLY A 197 12.93 9.11 -6.31
CA GLY A 197 12.28 7.92 -5.81
C GLY A 197 11.17 7.41 -6.73
N LEU A 198 11.06 6.09 -6.90
CA LEU A 198 9.98 5.45 -7.66
C LEU A 198 9.09 4.64 -6.75
N CYS A 199 7.79 4.80 -6.96
CA CYS A 199 6.72 4.14 -6.23
C CYS A 199 5.77 3.43 -7.18
N ALA A 200 5.14 2.37 -6.69
CA ALA A 200 4.07 1.66 -7.35
C ALA A 200 2.82 1.61 -6.46
N ALA A 201 1.67 1.79 -7.09
CA ALA A 201 0.34 1.59 -6.52
C ALA A 201 -0.29 0.40 -7.24
N LEU A 202 -0.44 -0.75 -6.57
CA LEU A 202 -0.89 -1.99 -7.17
C LEU A 202 -2.35 -2.24 -6.83
N PHE A 203 -3.12 -2.69 -7.81
CA PHE A 203 -4.56 -2.90 -7.70
C PHE A 203 -4.95 -4.37 -7.49
N ARG A 204 -3.96 -5.29 -7.54
CA ARG A 204 -4.19 -6.73 -7.45
C ARG A 204 -3.13 -7.42 -6.59
N PRO A 205 -3.53 -8.24 -5.60
CA PRO A 205 -2.61 -8.98 -4.74
C PRO A 205 -1.63 -9.88 -5.49
N ARG A 206 -2.11 -10.60 -6.51
CA ARG A 206 -1.35 -11.63 -7.27
C ARG A 206 -0.11 -11.12 -8.02
N LEU A 207 0.09 -9.80 -8.08
CA LEU A 207 1.26 -9.17 -8.70
C LEU A 207 2.52 -9.24 -7.83
N LEU A 208 2.35 -9.63 -6.57
CA LEU A 208 3.38 -9.70 -5.56
C LEU A 208 3.68 -11.15 -5.19
N ARG A 209 4.96 -11.46 -5.00
CA ARG A 209 5.41 -12.80 -4.59
C ARG A 209 6.54 -12.67 -3.58
N ASN A 210 6.86 -13.79 -2.90
CA ASN A 210 8.00 -13.88 -1.96
C ASN A 210 7.97 -12.75 -0.92
N CYS A 211 6.79 -12.40 -0.43
CA CYS A 211 6.67 -11.38 0.59
C CYS A 211 7.20 -11.92 1.91
N ARG A 212 8.11 -11.17 2.52
CA ARG A 212 8.76 -11.55 3.77
C ARG A 212 9.02 -10.32 4.63
N GLN A 213 8.88 -10.49 5.92
CA GLN A 213 9.33 -9.49 6.88
C GLN A 213 10.86 -9.44 6.88
N SER A 214 11.39 -8.23 7.01
CA SER A 214 12.81 -7.95 7.12
C SER A 214 13.10 -7.18 8.40
N LYS A 215 13.71 -6.03 8.30
CA LYS A 215 14.14 -5.19 9.41
C LYS A 215 12.99 -4.46 10.09
N HIS A 216 13.24 -3.98 11.31
CA HIS A 216 12.36 -3.05 12.01
C HIS A 216 13.00 -1.66 12.06
N TYR A 217 12.15 -0.64 12.09
CA TYR A 217 12.57 0.76 12.19
C TYR A 217 11.79 1.47 13.29
N ALA A 218 12.45 2.31 14.07
CA ALA A 218 11.85 3.20 15.03
C ALA A 218 11.85 4.63 14.48
N PHE A 219 10.68 5.25 14.41
CA PHE A 219 10.50 6.64 14.04
C PHE A 219 10.29 7.46 15.32
N HIS A 220 11.14 8.43 15.55
CA HIS A 220 11.07 9.32 16.72
C HIS A 220 10.31 10.59 16.36
N PHE A 221 9.09 10.69 16.85
CA PHE A 221 8.23 11.84 16.63
C PHE A 221 8.30 12.77 17.85
N ASP A 222 8.56 14.06 17.63
CA ASP A 222 8.74 15.08 18.69
C ASP A 222 7.45 15.85 19.02
N GLY A 223 6.31 15.45 18.46
CA GLY A 223 5.04 16.17 18.52
C GLY A 223 4.77 17.05 17.28
N ARG A 224 5.76 17.23 16.38
CA ARG A 224 5.65 18.01 15.14
C ARG A 224 6.13 17.26 13.91
N SER A 225 7.25 16.58 14.04
CA SER A 225 7.91 15.87 12.94
C SER A 225 8.66 14.64 13.42
N VAL A 226 8.99 13.75 12.50
CA VAL A 226 9.92 12.65 12.75
C VAL A 226 11.34 13.18 12.64
N THR A 227 12.04 13.23 13.76
CA THR A 227 13.38 13.80 13.88
C THR A 227 14.51 12.80 13.63
N ALA A 228 14.24 11.51 13.86
CA ALA A 228 15.19 10.44 13.61
C ALA A 228 14.47 9.15 13.21
N ILE A 229 15.17 8.30 12.46
CA ILE A 229 14.73 6.96 12.09
C ILE A 229 15.90 6.01 12.37
N ASP A 230 15.70 5.09 13.30
CA ASP A 230 16.69 4.09 13.67
C ASP A 230 16.32 2.73 13.09
N GLU A 231 17.29 2.01 12.58
CA GLU A 231 17.15 0.59 12.30
C GLU A 231 17.30 -0.18 13.62
N LEU A 232 16.32 -1.03 13.94
CA LEU A 232 16.33 -1.81 15.17
C LEU A 232 17.04 -3.15 14.93
N GLU A 233 18.11 -3.37 15.67
CA GLU A 233 18.79 -4.67 15.71
C GLU A 233 18.17 -5.55 16.81
N ASN A 234 17.96 -6.84 16.51
CA ASN A 234 17.60 -7.82 17.52
C ASN A 234 18.81 -8.11 18.39
N VAL A 235 18.84 -7.58 19.61
CA VAL A 235 19.96 -7.79 20.56
C VAL A 235 19.92 -9.19 21.18
N TRP A 236 18.76 -9.89 21.14
CA TRP A 236 18.58 -11.23 21.68
C TRP A 236 17.83 -12.15 20.73
N THR A 237 18.43 -13.25 20.34
CA THR A 237 17.73 -14.43 19.79
C THR A 237 17.74 -15.51 20.87
N THR A 238 16.60 -15.79 21.50
CA THR A 238 16.42 -17.05 22.22
C THR A 238 16.35 -18.17 21.18
N ARG A 239 17.26 -19.11 21.25
CA ARG A 239 17.21 -20.36 20.48
C ARG A 239 16.14 -21.28 21.03
#